data_d06db93709b0bf60cf482d0386829fc2
#
_entry.id   d06db93709b0bf60cf482d0386829fc2
#
_cell.length_a   1.000
_cell.length_b   1.000
_cell.length_c   1.000
_cell.angle_alpha   90.00
_cell.angle_beta   90.00
_cell.angle_gamma   90.00
#
_symmetry.space_group_name_H-M   'P 1'
#
loop_
_entity.id
_entity.type
_entity.pdbx_description
1 polymer ?
#
loop_
_entity_poly.entity_id
_entity_poly.type
_entity_poly.pdbx_seq_one_letter_code
_entity_poly.pdbx_strand_id
1 'polypeptide(L)'
;MSQPDGLARWHAFTQTRDAAVLDAALADDVVFESPVVFRHQEGRALTGMYLMGAMMTLGNETFRYIGEWRAERSAVLEFTCEVDGATVNGVDMIWWNEAGLITRFKVMVRPLKGMEALRARMAALLEQMKGG
;
A
#
# COMPACT_ATOMS: atom_id res chain seq x y z
N MET A 1 15.89 -6.66 22.72
CA MET A 1 14.79 -5.78 22.24
C MET A 1 14.76 -5.76 20.73
N SER A 2 13.57 -5.88 20.19
CA SER A 2 13.41 -5.82 18.73
C SER A 2 13.63 -4.39 18.25
N GLN A 3 14.28 -4.27 17.09
CA GLN A 3 14.45 -2.99 16.42
C GLN A 3 13.07 -2.50 15.94
N PRO A 4 12.83 -1.18 15.90
CA PRO A 4 11.63 -0.65 15.27
C PRO A 4 11.53 -1.15 13.82
N ASP A 5 10.37 -1.62 13.43
CA ASP A 5 10.21 -2.35 12.18
C ASP A 5 8.97 -1.84 11.43
N GLY A 6 9.22 -1.19 10.30
CA GLY A 6 8.14 -0.68 9.45
C GLY A 6 7.30 -1.78 8.84
N LEU A 7 7.88 -2.94 8.58
CA LEU A 7 7.14 -4.08 8.05
C LEU A 7 6.12 -4.60 9.07
N ALA A 8 6.51 -4.69 10.34
CA ALA A 8 5.59 -5.12 11.40
C ALA A 8 4.43 -4.13 11.55
N ARG A 9 4.71 -2.83 11.42
CA ARG A 9 3.67 -1.80 11.46
C ARG A 9 2.72 -1.94 10.28
N TRP A 10 3.25 -2.23 9.10
CA TRP A 10 2.41 -2.46 7.92
C TRP A 10 1.51 -3.68 8.08
N HIS A 11 2.07 -4.79 8.56
CA HIS A 11 1.28 -6.00 8.82
C HIS A 11 0.17 -5.75 9.86
N ALA A 12 0.46 -4.97 10.89
CA ALA A 12 -0.55 -4.61 11.89
C ALA A 12 -1.70 -3.84 11.24
N PHE A 13 -1.39 -2.90 10.34
CA PHE A 13 -2.43 -2.18 9.61
C PHE A 13 -3.26 -3.11 8.72
N THR A 14 -2.61 -4.02 7.98
CA THR A 14 -3.34 -4.92 7.07
C THR A 14 -4.30 -5.83 7.82
N GLN A 15 -3.98 -6.16 9.07
CA GLN A 15 -4.84 -6.98 9.91
C GLN A 15 -6.01 -6.18 10.50
N THR A 16 -5.76 -4.97 10.94
CA THR A 16 -6.78 -4.14 11.62
C THR A 16 -7.59 -3.28 10.66
N ARG A 17 -6.96 -2.84 9.57
CA ARG A 17 -7.50 -1.87 8.60
C ARG A 17 -7.93 -0.56 9.27
N ASP A 18 -7.32 -0.24 10.41
CA ASP A 18 -7.59 0.94 11.19
C ASP A 18 -6.76 2.11 10.69
N ALA A 19 -7.43 3.20 10.31
CA ALA A 19 -6.75 4.40 9.79
C ALA A 19 -5.76 4.97 10.80
N ALA A 20 -6.04 4.88 12.09
CA ALA A 20 -5.12 5.36 13.14
C ALA A 20 -3.83 4.54 13.17
N VAL A 21 -3.93 3.22 12.95
CA VAL A 21 -2.76 2.33 12.90
C VAL A 21 -1.90 2.69 11.69
N LEU A 22 -2.52 2.96 10.55
CA LEU A 22 -1.80 3.37 9.35
C LEU A 22 -1.11 4.72 9.57
N ASP A 23 -1.85 5.69 10.09
CA ASP A 23 -1.30 7.04 10.33
C ASP A 23 -0.07 6.97 11.25
N ALA A 24 -0.13 6.16 12.30
CA ALA A 24 0.97 5.99 13.24
C ALA A 24 2.18 5.26 12.63
N ALA A 25 1.97 4.52 11.52
CA ALA A 25 3.04 3.78 10.86
C ALA A 25 3.84 4.63 9.87
N LEU A 26 3.30 5.79 9.44
CA LEU A 26 3.89 6.61 8.38
C LEU A 26 4.73 7.75 8.96
N ALA A 27 5.89 8.01 8.36
CA ALA A 27 6.69 9.20 8.65
C ALA A 27 5.98 10.43 8.07
N ASP A 28 6.28 11.61 8.63
CA ASP A 28 5.67 12.86 8.16
C ASP A 28 5.97 13.13 6.69
N ASP A 29 7.17 12.78 6.25
CA ASP A 29 7.66 13.03 4.90
C ASP A 29 7.53 11.81 3.97
N VAL A 30 6.69 10.86 4.32
CA VAL A 30 6.52 9.63 3.53
C VAL A 30 6.14 9.94 2.09
N VAL A 31 6.66 9.12 1.17
CA VAL A 31 6.38 9.23 -0.27
C VAL A 31 5.70 7.95 -0.73
N PHE A 32 4.62 8.09 -1.47
CA PHE A 32 3.90 6.97 -2.07
C PHE A 32 4.05 7.01 -3.59
N GLU A 33 4.42 5.88 -4.18
CA GLU A 33 4.52 5.71 -5.62
C GLU A 33 3.49 4.69 -6.07
N SER A 34 2.44 5.19 -6.73
CA SER A 34 1.34 4.38 -7.24
C SER A 34 1.74 3.59 -8.49
N PRO A 35 1.17 2.42 -8.74
CA PRO A 35 1.43 1.70 -9.98
C PRO A 35 0.76 2.35 -11.20
N VAL A 36 -0.17 3.27 -10.98
CA VAL A 36 -1.00 3.85 -12.04
C VAL A 36 -0.51 5.23 -12.48
N VAL A 37 -0.04 6.04 -11.52
CA VAL A 37 0.38 7.42 -11.77
C VAL A 37 1.87 7.53 -11.51
N PHE A 38 2.64 8.00 -12.50
CA PHE A 38 4.10 8.13 -12.36
C PHE A 38 4.49 9.15 -11.29
N ARG A 39 3.74 10.24 -11.19
CA ARG A 39 4.02 11.27 -10.20
C ARG A 39 3.77 10.76 -8.79
N HIS A 40 4.79 10.83 -7.92
CA HIS A 40 4.66 10.36 -6.55
C HIS A 40 3.79 11.30 -5.70
N GLN A 41 3.26 10.75 -4.60
CA GLN A 41 2.46 11.50 -3.65
C GLN A 41 3.29 11.72 -2.40
N GLU A 42 3.29 12.92 -1.85
CA GLU A 42 4.11 13.26 -0.68
C GLU A 42 3.26 13.57 0.54
N GLY A 43 3.77 13.16 1.70
CA GLY A 43 3.19 13.48 2.99
C GLY A 43 2.27 12.41 3.53
N ARG A 44 2.15 12.41 4.86
CA ARG A 44 1.42 11.37 5.58
C ARG A 44 -0.07 11.35 5.28
N ALA A 45 -0.70 12.51 5.22
CA ALA A 45 -2.14 12.59 4.99
C ALA A 45 -2.51 12.04 3.61
N LEU A 46 -1.81 12.50 2.56
CA LEU A 46 -2.10 12.07 1.19
C LEU A 46 -1.73 10.61 0.98
N THR A 47 -0.57 10.20 1.47
CA THR A 47 -0.13 8.81 1.38
C THR A 47 -1.11 7.87 2.09
N GLY A 48 -1.55 8.27 3.28
CA GLY A 48 -2.53 7.48 4.04
C GLY A 48 -3.84 7.30 3.29
N MET A 49 -4.30 8.36 2.61
CA MET A 49 -5.50 8.30 1.80
C MET A 49 -5.36 7.28 0.66
N TYR A 50 -4.22 7.32 -0.06
CA TYR A 50 -3.97 6.39 -1.17
C TYR A 50 -3.81 4.95 -0.69
N LEU A 51 -3.10 4.73 0.42
CA LEU A 51 -2.92 3.38 0.96
C LEU A 51 -4.21 2.80 1.50
N MET A 52 -5.04 3.62 2.14
CA MET A 52 -6.35 3.17 2.58
C MET A 52 -7.23 2.82 1.38
N GLY A 53 -7.21 3.64 0.33
CA GLY A 53 -7.93 3.36 -0.91
C GLY A 53 -7.46 2.07 -1.57
N ALA A 54 -6.15 1.84 -1.59
CA ALA A 54 -5.58 0.60 -2.13
C ALA A 54 -6.04 -0.61 -1.31
N MET A 55 -6.06 -0.49 0.02
CA MET A 55 -6.52 -1.58 0.89
C MET A 55 -8.00 -1.89 0.65
N MET A 56 -8.82 -0.86 0.46
CA MET A 56 -10.24 -1.05 0.18
C MET A 56 -10.49 -1.68 -1.20
N THR A 57 -9.58 -1.47 -2.14
CA THR A 57 -9.70 -1.99 -3.50
C THR A 57 -9.09 -3.39 -3.64
N LEU A 58 -7.85 -3.55 -3.19
CA LEU A 58 -7.08 -4.80 -3.33
C LEU A 58 -7.33 -5.77 -2.18
N GLY A 59 -7.58 -5.24 -1.00
CA GLY A 59 -7.68 -6.02 0.23
C GLY A 59 -9.03 -6.73 0.41
N ASN A 60 -9.58 -7.27 -0.66
CA ASN A 60 -10.79 -8.06 -0.63
C ASN A 60 -10.49 -9.50 -0.18
N GLU A 61 -11.50 -10.34 -0.15
CA GLU A 61 -11.38 -11.73 0.32
C GLU A 61 -10.41 -12.60 -0.48
N THR A 62 -10.07 -12.17 -1.71
CA THR A 62 -9.14 -12.90 -2.57
C THR A 62 -7.68 -12.49 -2.34
N PHE A 63 -7.44 -11.40 -1.60
CA PHE A 63 -6.10 -10.87 -1.38
C PHE A 63 -5.28 -11.76 -0.46
N ARG A 64 -4.02 -12.01 -0.86
CA ARG A 64 -3.06 -12.66 0.02
C ARG A 64 -1.64 -12.33 -0.41
N TYR A 65 -0.75 -12.25 0.58
CA TYR A 65 0.67 -12.17 0.34
C TYR A 65 1.21 -13.57 0.07
N ILE A 66 2.03 -13.70 -0.98
CA ILE A 66 2.58 -14.98 -1.42
C ILE A 66 4.11 -15.01 -1.38
N GLY A 67 4.75 -13.90 -1.02
CA GLY A 67 6.20 -13.86 -0.89
C GLY A 67 6.63 -12.64 -0.10
N GLU A 68 7.75 -12.75 0.61
CA GLU A 68 8.30 -11.66 1.40
C GLU A 68 9.83 -11.73 1.37
N TRP A 69 10.46 -10.61 1.05
CA TRP A 69 11.91 -10.48 1.03
C TRP A 69 12.28 -9.27 1.88
N ARG A 70 13.25 -9.43 2.78
CA ARG A 70 13.63 -8.39 3.73
C ARG A 70 15.08 -7.95 3.56
N ALA A 71 15.30 -6.66 3.73
CA ALA A 71 16.61 -6.08 3.96
C ALA A 71 16.61 -5.43 5.34
N GLU A 72 17.64 -4.68 5.70
CA GLU A 72 17.76 -4.10 7.04
C GLU A 72 16.60 -3.17 7.39
N ARG A 73 16.25 -2.24 6.47
CA ARG A 73 15.16 -1.29 6.68
C ARG A 73 14.29 -1.18 5.43
N SER A 74 14.05 -2.31 4.79
CA SER A 74 13.14 -2.36 3.65
C SER A 74 12.63 -3.79 3.47
N ALA A 75 11.54 -3.91 2.72
CA ALA A 75 10.98 -5.21 2.40
C ALA A 75 10.20 -5.15 1.10
N VAL A 76 10.07 -6.29 0.44
CA VAL A 76 9.22 -6.47 -0.72
C VAL A 76 8.22 -7.56 -0.40
N LEU A 77 6.94 -7.27 -0.58
CA LEU A 77 5.85 -8.22 -0.34
C LEU A 77 5.14 -8.47 -1.66
N GLU A 78 5.16 -9.70 -2.12
CA GLU A 78 4.41 -10.05 -3.32
C GLU A 78 2.99 -10.46 -2.94
N PHE A 79 2.00 -9.96 -3.67
CA PHE A 79 0.59 -10.26 -3.40
C PHE A 79 -0.13 -10.70 -4.67
N THR A 80 -1.26 -11.37 -4.48
CA THR A 80 -2.19 -11.69 -5.55
C THR A 80 -3.61 -11.46 -5.05
N CYS A 81 -4.48 -11.03 -5.96
CA CYS A 81 -5.92 -10.88 -5.68
C CYS A 81 -6.69 -10.77 -6.99
N GLU A 82 -7.99 -10.62 -6.89
CA GLU A 82 -8.85 -10.35 -8.03
C GLU A 82 -9.60 -9.04 -7.81
N VAL A 83 -9.70 -8.23 -8.84
CA VAL A 83 -10.44 -6.98 -8.84
C VAL A 83 -11.35 -6.99 -10.06
N ASP A 84 -12.67 -6.96 -9.83
CA ASP A 84 -13.68 -6.97 -10.90
C ASP A 84 -13.43 -8.07 -11.94
N GLY A 85 -13.08 -9.27 -11.44
CA GLY A 85 -12.85 -10.44 -12.30
C GLY A 85 -11.47 -10.51 -12.94
N ALA A 86 -10.63 -9.50 -12.76
CA ALA A 86 -9.27 -9.50 -13.31
C ALA A 86 -8.28 -9.93 -12.23
N THR A 87 -7.35 -10.80 -12.60
CA THR A 87 -6.26 -11.19 -11.71
C THR A 87 -5.27 -10.04 -11.58
N VAL A 88 -4.90 -9.73 -10.34
CA VAL A 88 -3.90 -8.70 -10.02
C VAL A 88 -2.79 -9.37 -9.25
N ASN A 89 -1.57 -9.23 -9.76
CA ASN A 89 -0.37 -9.67 -9.07
C ASN A 89 0.57 -8.48 -8.94
N GLY A 90 1.08 -8.25 -7.76
CA GLY A 90 1.94 -7.08 -7.56
C GLY A 90 2.90 -7.24 -6.41
N VAL A 91 3.66 -6.19 -6.19
CA VAL A 91 4.58 -6.10 -5.06
C VAL A 91 4.39 -4.77 -4.35
N ASP A 92 4.43 -4.83 -3.03
CA ASP A 92 4.54 -3.67 -2.16
C ASP A 92 6.01 -3.58 -1.77
N MET A 93 6.64 -2.45 -2.08
CA MET A 93 8.03 -2.19 -1.69
C MET A 93 8.01 -1.12 -0.61
N ILE A 94 8.54 -1.44 0.56
CA ILE A 94 8.41 -0.61 1.76
C ILE A 94 9.79 -0.29 2.32
N TRP A 95 10.03 1.00 2.61
CA TRP A 95 11.25 1.47 3.28
C TRP A 95 10.88 2.18 4.56
N TRP A 96 11.69 2.06 5.60
CA TRP A 96 11.43 2.75 6.88
C TRP A 96 12.72 3.30 7.47
N ASN A 97 12.56 4.24 8.40
CA ASN A 97 13.69 4.89 9.06
C ASN A 97 14.07 4.15 10.35
N GLU A 98 15.05 4.69 11.07
CA GLU A 98 15.54 4.07 12.31
C GLU A 98 14.45 3.96 13.38
N ALA A 99 13.45 4.84 13.36
CA ALA A 99 12.34 4.78 14.29
C ALA A 99 11.26 3.76 13.87
N GLY A 100 11.44 3.12 12.72
CA GLY A 100 10.47 2.14 12.21
C GLY A 100 9.29 2.77 11.50
N LEU A 101 9.35 4.07 11.18
CA LEU A 101 8.28 4.75 10.45
C LEU A 101 8.52 4.62 8.95
N ILE A 102 7.47 4.31 8.21
CA ILE A 102 7.55 4.12 6.77
C ILE A 102 7.83 5.44 6.08
N THR A 103 8.93 5.50 5.32
CA THR A 103 9.36 6.70 4.61
C THR A 103 9.05 6.64 3.12
N ARG A 104 8.86 5.44 2.58
CA ARG A 104 8.56 5.27 1.16
C ARG A 104 7.78 3.98 0.97
N PHE A 105 6.77 4.06 0.10
CA PHE A 105 5.93 2.91 -0.22
C PHE A 105 5.69 2.94 -1.73
N LYS A 106 6.10 1.88 -2.42
CA LYS A 106 5.98 1.78 -3.86
C LYS A 106 5.25 0.51 -4.24
N VAL A 107 4.30 0.62 -5.16
CA VAL A 107 3.50 -0.52 -5.61
C VAL A 107 3.69 -0.72 -7.11
N MET A 108 3.98 -1.94 -7.52
CA MET A 108 4.03 -2.33 -8.92
C MET A 108 3.02 -3.46 -9.14
N VAL A 109 2.34 -3.44 -10.27
CA VAL A 109 1.23 -4.35 -10.57
C VAL A 109 1.32 -4.88 -12.00
N ARG A 110 0.97 -6.14 -12.16
CA ARG A 110 0.83 -6.80 -13.45
C ARG A 110 -0.46 -7.64 -13.46
N PRO A 111 -0.97 -8.11 -14.59
CA PRO A 111 -0.71 -7.69 -15.96
C PRO A 111 -1.50 -6.41 -16.30
N LEU A 112 -1.45 -5.96 -17.55
CA LEU A 112 -2.14 -4.74 -17.98
C LEU A 112 -3.62 -4.75 -17.61
N LYS A 113 -4.30 -5.85 -17.82
CA LYS A 113 -5.73 -5.98 -17.50
C LYS A 113 -6.01 -5.79 -16.02
N GLY A 114 -5.15 -6.35 -15.15
CA GLY A 114 -5.24 -6.13 -13.71
C GLY A 114 -4.97 -4.69 -13.33
N MET A 115 -4.00 -4.08 -13.99
CA MET A 115 -3.66 -2.66 -13.80
C MET A 115 -4.84 -1.76 -14.16
N GLU A 116 -5.52 -2.04 -15.27
CA GLU A 116 -6.68 -1.26 -15.71
C GLU A 116 -7.85 -1.38 -14.73
N ALA A 117 -8.10 -2.60 -14.21
CA ALA A 117 -9.14 -2.82 -13.22
C ALA A 117 -8.84 -2.05 -11.94
N LEU A 118 -7.58 -2.09 -11.49
CA LEU A 118 -7.14 -1.35 -10.31
C LEU A 118 -7.31 0.14 -10.51
N ARG A 119 -6.87 0.66 -11.66
CA ARG A 119 -6.97 2.09 -11.97
C ARG A 119 -8.42 2.56 -11.91
N ALA A 120 -9.33 1.84 -12.53
CA ALA A 120 -10.74 2.21 -12.57
C ALA A 120 -11.35 2.24 -11.17
N ARG A 121 -11.05 1.24 -10.34
CA ARG A 121 -11.57 1.17 -8.98
C ARG A 121 -10.98 2.25 -8.09
N MET A 122 -9.68 2.49 -8.18
CA MET A 122 -9.02 3.54 -7.40
C MET A 122 -9.55 4.92 -7.78
N ALA A 123 -9.73 5.18 -9.07
CA ALA A 123 -10.28 6.46 -9.54
C ALA A 123 -11.67 6.70 -8.98
N ALA A 124 -12.54 5.69 -9.02
CA ALA A 124 -13.90 5.80 -8.50
C ALA A 124 -13.89 6.05 -6.99
N LEU A 125 -13.04 5.32 -6.27
CA LEU A 125 -12.96 5.42 -4.82
C LEU A 125 -12.43 6.79 -4.38
N LEU A 126 -11.36 7.28 -5.02
CA LEU A 126 -10.77 8.57 -4.69
C LEU A 126 -11.76 9.70 -4.99
N GLU A 127 -12.55 9.57 -6.05
CA GLU A 127 -13.59 10.54 -6.37
C GLU A 127 -14.64 10.61 -5.27
N GLN A 128 -15.06 9.44 -4.75
CA GLN A 128 -15.99 9.39 -3.62
C GLN A 128 -15.41 10.04 -2.37
N MET A 129 -14.14 9.80 -2.09
CA MET A 129 -13.47 10.35 -0.92
C MET A 129 -13.32 11.87 -1.00
N LYS A 130 -13.17 12.42 -2.22
CA LYS A 130 -13.06 13.86 -2.43
C LYS A 130 -14.41 14.55 -2.44
N GLY A 131 -15.45 13.86 -2.96
CA GLY A 131 -16.77 14.40 -3.08
C GLY A 131 -17.60 14.37 -1.82
N GLY A 132 -17.03 13.79 -0.77
CA GLY A 132 -17.67 13.55 0.52
C GLY A 132 -18.12 14.76 1.25
#